data_841eda4e4ef4852fb39532d546e425a2
#
_entry.id   841eda4e4ef4852fb39532d546e425a2
#
_cell.length_a   1.000
_cell.length_b   1.000
_cell.length_c   1.000
_cell.angle_alpha   90.00
_cell.angle_beta   90.00
_cell.angle_gamma   90.00
#
_symmetry.space_group_name_H-M   'P 1'
#
loop_
_entity.id
_entity.type
_entity.pdbx_description
1 polymer ?
#
loop_
_entity_poly.entity_id
_entity_poly.type
_entity_poly.pdbx_seq_one_letter_code
_entity_poly.pdbx_strand_id
1 'polypeptide(L)'
;MSEAEKAEKKLHAFYVDAIRHENAKTALTGAEIKAIANVAPNYQLFLEEEGDKPDKGIGDCEAVGITERVKHFFAVPPATFGL
;
A
#
# COMPACT_ATOMS: atom_id res chain seq x y z
N MET A 1 -20.86 1.62 22.09
CA MET A 1 -19.93 2.29 21.22
C MET A 1 -20.18 3.78 21.23
N SER A 2 -19.20 4.52 21.39
CA SER A 2 -19.39 5.94 21.57
C SER A 2 -19.18 6.70 20.27
N GLU A 3 -19.75 7.89 20.25
CA GLU A 3 -19.51 8.78 19.14
C GLU A 3 -18.06 9.16 19.03
N ALA A 4 -17.38 9.22 20.18
CA ALA A 4 -15.99 9.60 20.18
C ALA A 4 -15.16 8.60 19.40
N GLU A 5 -15.52 7.34 19.46
CA GLU A 5 -14.76 6.34 18.71
C GLU A 5 -14.86 6.59 17.22
N LYS A 6 -16.03 6.90 16.76
CA LYS A 6 -16.21 7.17 15.35
C LYS A 6 -15.49 8.45 14.95
N ALA A 7 -15.59 9.44 15.78
CA ALA A 7 -14.98 10.72 15.44
C ALA A 7 -13.47 10.63 15.39
N GLU A 8 -12.90 9.71 16.13
CA GLU A 8 -11.46 9.61 16.21
C GLU A 8 -10.85 8.73 15.16
N LYS A 9 -11.66 8.06 14.40
CA LYS A 9 -11.11 7.25 13.33
C LYS A 9 -10.57 8.14 12.24
N LYS A 10 -9.28 8.03 12.03
CA LYS A 10 -8.64 8.80 10.98
C LYS A 10 -8.28 7.87 9.85
N LEU A 11 -8.47 8.37 8.65
CA LEU A 11 -8.12 7.62 7.47
C LEU A 11 -6.78 8.13 6.97
N HIS A 12 -5.94 7.20 6.63
CA HIS A 12 -4.61 7.52 6.12
C HIS A 12 -4.58 7.21 4.64
N ALA A 13 -4.15 8.17 3.86
CA ALA A 13 -4.17 8.06 2.41
C ALA A 13 -2.87 7.48 1.90
N PHE A 14 -2.98 6.69 0.87
CA PHE A 14 -1.82 6.19 0.13
C PHE A 14 -2.28 5.96 -1.31
N TYR A 15 -1.32 5.86 -2.21
CA TYR A 15 -1.61 5.67 -3.62
C TYR A 15 -1.06 4.35 -4.11
N VAL A 16 -1.82 3.68 -4.93
CA VAL A 16 -1.34 2.49 -5.65
C VAL A 16 -1.62 2.73 -7.13
N ASP A 17 -0.56 2.72 -7.94
CA ASP A 17 -0.69 2.99 -9.38
C ASP A 17 -1.41 4.31 -9.62
N ALA A 18 -1.07 5.32 -8.81
CA ALA A 18 -1.61 6.66 -8.91
C ALA A 18 -3.08 6.79 -8.53
N ILE A 19 -3.67 5.74 -7.96
CA ILE A 19 -5.04 5.78 -7.49
C ILE A 19 -5.05 5.89 -5.98
N ARG A 20 -5.79 6.86 -5.48
CA ARG A 20 -5.83 7.15 -4.05
C ARG A 20 -6.68 6.15 -3.30
N HIS A 21 -6.15 5.69 -2.17
CA HIS A 21 -6.87 4.81 -1.26
C HIS A 21 -6.73 5.33 0.15
N GLU A 22 -7.61 4.90 1.04
CA GLU A 22 -7.56 5.31 2.45
C GLU A 22 -7.81 4.10 3.32
N ASN A 23 -7.21 4.12 4.49
CA ASN A 23 -7.45 3.07 5.46
C ASN A 23 -7.21 3.61 6.85
N ALA A 24 -7.93 3.08 7.83
CA ALA A 24 -7.80 3.54 9.21
C ALA A 24 -6.63 2.92 9.94
N LYS A 25 -6.06 1.86 9.40
CA LYS A 25 -4.90 1.24 10.03
C LYS A 25 -3.67 2.13 9.91
N THR A 26 -2.78 1.99 10.88
CA THR A 26 -1.54 2.76 10.86
C THR A 26 -0.47 2.10 10.03
N ALA A 27 -0.60 0.82 9.78
CA ALA A 27 0.34 0.08 8.95
C ALA A 27 -0.41 -1.00 8.20
N LEU A 28 0.05 -1.29 7.00
CA LEU A 28 -0.57 -2.30 6.15
C LEU A 28 0.53 -3.20 5.60
N THR A 29 0.23 -4.50 5.49
CA THR A 29 1.16 -5.41 4.82
C THR A 29 1.02 -5.27 3.31
N GLY A 30 2.00 -5.79 2.59
CA GLY A 30 1.92 -5.79 1.14
C GLY A 30 0.67 -6.45 0.62
N ALA A 31 0.30 -7.59 1.23
CA ALA A 31 -0.92 -8.29 0.82
C ALA A 31 -2.15 -7.43 1.06
N GLU A 32 -2.18 -6.73 2.19
CA GLU A 32 -3.31 -5.86 2.50
C GLU A 32 -3.43 -4.71 1.51
N ILE A 33 -2.29 -4.11 1.18
CA ILE A 33 -2.30 -3.00 0.22
C ILE A 33 -2.81 -3.48 -1.13
N LYS A 34 -2.36 -4.65 -1.57
CA LYS A 34 -2.81 -5.19 -2.84
C LYS A 34 -4.30 -5.48 -2.81
N ALA A 35 -4.79 -6.00 -1.69
CA ALA A 35 -6.22 -6.31 -1.57
C ALA A 35 -7.06 -5.03 -1.62
N ILE A 36 -6.63 -4.00 -0.92
CA ILE A 36 -7.35 -2.73 -0.92
C ILE A 36 -7.39 -2.13 -2.32
N ALA A 37 -6.29 -2.23 -3.03
CA ALA A 37 -6.18 -1.65 -4.37
C ALA A 37 -6.73 -2.57 -5.45
N ASN A 38 -7.23 -3.73 -5.07
CA ASN A 38 -7.78 -4.69 -6.03
C ASN A 38 -6.72 -5.17 -7.02
N VAL A 39 -5.53 -5.38 -6.52
CA VAL A 39 -4.41 -5.87 -7.32
C VAL A 39 -4.30 -7.37 -7.10
N ALA A 40 -4.07 -8.12 -8.18
CA ALA A 40 -3.97 -9.56 -8.09
C ALA A 40 -2.83 -9.95 -7.15
N PRO A 41 -3.00 -11.01 -6.35
CA PRO A 41 -2.00 -11.33 -5.33
C PRO A 41 -0.63 -11.72 -5.89
N ASN A 42 -0.56 -12.15 -7.13
CA ASN A 42 0.73 -12.52 -7.71
C ASN A 42 1.50 -11.35 -8.30
N TYR A 43 0.95 -10.15 -8.21
CA TYR A 43 1.71 -8.96 -8.61
C TYR A 43 2.74 -8.64 -7.55
N GLN A 44 3.82 -8.00 -7.96
CA GLN A 44 4.85 -7.52 -7.04
C GLN A 44 4.56 -6.07 -6.69
N LEU A 45 4.53 -5.79 -5.40
CA LEU A 45 4.27 -4.42 -4.94
C LEU A 45 5.58 -3.71 -4.65
N PHE A 46 5.68 -2.46 -5.06
CA PHE A 46 6.85 -1.62 -4.82
C PHE A 46 6.42 -0.32 -4.17
N LEU A 47 7.29 0.18 -3.30
CA LEU A 47 7.13 1.49 -2.69
C LEU A 47 8.10 2.44 -3.37
N GLU A 48 7.58 3.56 -3.88
CA GLU A 48 8.44 4.59 -4.47
C GLU A 48 9.21 5.29 -3.38
N GLU A 49 10.51 5.33 -3.54
CA GLU A 49 11.37 6.02 -2.60
C GLU A 49 11.69 7.41 -3.12
N GLU A 50 12.01 8.31 -2.19
CA GLU A 50 12.31 9.68 -2.55
C GLU A 50 13.73 9.82 -3.05
N GLY A 51 13.92 10.84 -3.88
CA GLY A 51 15.24 11.17 -4.37
C GLY A 51 15.76 10.13 -5.32
N ASP A 52 17.02 9.83 -5.19
CA ASP A 52 17.69 8.89 -6.10
C ASP A 52 17.63 7.46 -5.64
N LYS A 53 16.92 7.19 -4.55
CA LYS A 53 16.86 5.82 -4.03
C LYS A 53 16.03 4.94 -4.95
N PRO A 54 16.45 3.70 -5.13
CA PRO A 54 15.64 2.77 -5.92
C PRO A 54 14.35 2.43 -5.18
N ASP A 55 13.33 2.08 -5.94
CA ASP A 55 12.07 1.66 -5.37
C ASP A 55 12.27 0.39 -4.56
N LYS A 56 11.49 0.27 -3.50
CA LYS A 56 11.66 -0.85 -2.58
C LYS A 56 10.55 -1.87 -2.79
N GLY A 57 10.92 -3.13 -2.99
CA GLY A 57 9.93 -4.20 -3.06
C GLY A 57 9.32 -4.47 -1.70
N ILE A 58 8.02 -4.64 -1.66
CA ILE A 58 7.27 -4.87 -0.43
C ILE A 58 6.69 -6.27 -0.47
N GLY A 59 7.09 -7.10 0.50
CA GLY A 59 6.59 -8.46 0.57
C GLY A 59 5.18 -8.52 1.11
N ASP A 60 4.51 -9.64 0.87
CA ASP A 60 3.13 -9.81 1.32
C ASP A 60 2.97 -9.69 2.82
N CYS A 61 3.97 -10.14 3.57
CA CYS A 61 3.90 -10.09 5.03
C CYS A 61 4.64 -8.89 5.61
N GLU A 62 5.20 -8.06 4.77
CA GLU A 62 5.97 -6.91 5.23
C GLU A 62 5.03 -5.77 5.51
N ALA A 63 5.10 -5.18 6.71
CA ALA A 63 4.23 -4.08 7.10
C ALA A 63 4.87 -2.75 6.74
N VAL A 64 4.06 -1.83 6.23
CA VAL A 64 4.49 -0.49 5.87
C VAL A 64 3.64 0.50 6.64
N GLY A 65 4.28 1.44 7.34
CA GLY A 65 3.54 2.50 8.01
C GLY A 65 2.97 3.48 7.01
N ILE A 66 1.75 3.91 7.22
CA ILE A 66 1.10 4.83 6.28
C ILE A 66 0.64 6.11 6.97
N THR A 67 1.14 6.40 8.18
CA THR A 67 0.67 7.56 8.93
C THR A 67 1.55 8.78 8.80
N GLU A 68 2.85 8.61 8.56
CA GLU A 68 3.77 9.73 8.63
C GLU A 68 3.68 10.62 7.42
N ARG A 69 3.44 10.02 6.27
CA ARG A 69 3.26 10.78 5.05
C ARG A 69 2.57 9.90 4.04
N VAL A 70 2.09 10.51 2.99
CA VAL A 70 1.41 9.79 1.94
C VAL A 70 2.43 8.97 1.17
N LYS A 71 2.21 7.67 1.13
CA LYS A 71 3.11 6.76 0.43
C LYS A 71 2.56 6.48 -0.97
N HIS A 72 3.47 6.27 -1.88
CA HIS A 72 3.10 5.94 -3.25
C HIS A 72 3.63 4.57 -3.60
N PHE A 73 2.75 3.69 -3.98
CA PHE A 73 3.08 2.33 -4.35
C PHE A 73 2.73 2.10 -5.81
N PHE A 74 3.33 1.08 -6.39
CA PHE A 74 2.89 0.61 -7.69
C PHE A 74 3.05 -0.89 -7.74
N ALA A 75 2.27 -1.53 -8.60
CA ALA A 75 2.25 -2.98 -8.72
C ALA A 75 2.73 -3.37 -10.11
N VAL A 76 3.51 -4.43 -10.16
CA VAL A 76 4.07 -4.92 -11.40
C VAL A 76 3.60 -6.36 -11.59
N PRO A 77 3.05 -6.69 -12.76
CA PRO A 77 2.63 -8.07 -12.99
C PRO A 77 3.82 -9.00 -13.01
N PRO A 78 3.60 -10.28 -12.72
CA PRO A 78 4.70 -11.23 -12.75
C PRO A 78 5.24 -11.36 -14.16
N ALA A 79 6.53 -11.59 -14.25
CA ALA A 79 7.15 -11.82 -15.55
C ALA A 79 6.70 -13.16 -16.08
N THR A 80 6.44 -13.22 -17.37
CA THR A 80 6.08 -14.47 -18.02
C THR A 80 7.07 -14.73 -19.12
N PHE A 81 7.58 -15.93 -19.15
CA PHE A 81 8.60 -16.30 -20.10
C PHE A 81 8.20 -17.55 -20.83
N GLY A 82 8.68 -17.67 -22.02
CA GLY A 82 8.60 -18.93 -22.71
C GLY A 82 7.21 -19.37 -23.10
N LEU A 83 6.37 -18.47 -23.26
CA LEU A 83 5.01 -18.82 -23.62
C LEU A 83 4.79 -18.81 -25.11
#